data_b1c9399f06b50882db00748158cf625c
#
_entry.id   b1c9399f06b50882db00748158cf625c
#
_cell.length_a   1.000
_cell.length_b   1.000
_cell.length_c   1.000
_cell.angle_alpha   90.00
_cell.angle_beta   90.00
_cell.angle_gamma   90.00
#
_symmetry.space_group_name_H-M   'P 1'
#
loop_
_entity.id
_entity.type
_entity.pdbx_description
1 polymer ?
#
loop_
_entity_poly.entity_id
_entity_poly.type
_entity_poly.pdbx_seq_one_letter_code
_entity_poly.pdbx_strand_id
1 'polypeptide(L)'
;MPITGMIHQPPPVHQVFQAHGLVICNFVPRLFDYHPLAVPAPYAHSNVDSDEILYYAEGNFMSRKGIETGSITFHPSGPPHGPQPGKIEQSLGAKKTDEIAVMIDTFKPLKPTQNIKPCLLY
;
A
#
# COMPACT_ATOMS: atom_id res chain seq x y z
N MET A 1 -0.39 -1.53 20.66
CA MET A 1 1.00 -1.30 20.27
C MET A 1 1.06 0.02 19.53
N PRO A 2 1.94 0.95 19.88
CA PRO A 2 2.04 2.18 19.11
C PRO A 2 2.42 1.86 17.66
N ILE A 3 1.88 2.61 16.71
CA ILE A 3 2.31 2.50 15.32
C ILE A 3 3.79 2.81 15.29
N THR A 4 4.59 1.81 14.96
CA THR A 4 6.02 1.98 14.83
C THR A 4 6.31 2.44 13.41
N GLY A 5 6.91 3.56 13.30
CA GLY A 5 7.32 4.16 12.04
C GLY A 5 7.68 5.60 12.31
N MET A 6 8.66 6.06 11.60
CA MET A 6 9.14 7.43 11.77
C MET A 6 8.58 8.31 10.67
N ILE A 7 7.93 9.39 11.06
CA ILE A 7 7.33 10.36 10.13
C ILE A 7 8.37 10.97 9.18
N HIS A 8 9.64 10.89 9.49
CA HIS A 8 10.67 11.64 8.76
C HIS A 8 11.67 10.81 7.98
N GLN A 9 11.44 9.49 7.89
CA GLN A 9 12.39 8.62 7.22
C GLN A 9 11.72 7.64 6.26
N PRO A 10 12.20 7.50 5.01
CA PRO A 10 11.94 6.33 4.22
C PRO A 10 12.52 5.09 4.93
N PRO A 11 12.00 3.90 4.70
CA PRO A 11 11.09 3.52 3.63
C PRO A 11 9.63 3.87 3.88
N PRO A 12 8.83 3.88 2.80
CA PRO A 12 7.39 4.15 2.86
C PRO A 12 6.61 3.13 3.69
N VAL A 13 7.13 1.94 3.84
CA VAL A 13 6.49 0.85 4.55
C VAL A 13 7.45 0.28 5.59
N HIS A 14 6.92 -0.04 6.77
CA HIS A 14 7.68 -0.61 7.86
C HIS A 14 7.18 -2.02 8.17
N GLN A 15 8.05 -3.01 8.09
CA GLN A 15 7.75 -4.36 8.56
C GLN A 15 7.63 -4.35 10.08
N VAL A 16 6.48 -4.79 10.58
CA VAL A 16 6.13 -4.74 12.01
C VAL A 16 6.11 -6.13 12.62
N PHE A 17 5.60 -7.10 11.86
CA PHE A 17 5.50 -8.48 12.30
C PHE A 17 5.91 -9.44 11.20
N GLN A 18 6.36 -10.62 11.63
CA GLN A 18 6.65 -11.74 10.77
C GLN A 18 6.09 -13.00 11.38
N ALA A 19 5.52 -13.85 10.54
CA ALA A 19 5.07 -15.18 10.92
C ALA A 19 5.46 -16.21 9.84
N HIS A 20 5.16 -17.46 10.06
CA HIS A 20 5.44 -18.48 9.05
C HIS A 20 4.61 -18.24 7.78
N GLY A 21 5.27 -17.89 6.72
CA GLY A 21 4.66 -17.69 5.41
C GLY A 21 3.97 -16.34 5.20
N LEU A 22 4.18 -15.36 6.07
CA LEU A 22 3.69 -14.00 5.88
C LEU A 22 4.52 -12.95 6.60
N VAL A 23 4.43 -11.71 6.11
CA VAL A 23 4.90 -10.51 6.81
C VAL A 23 3.78 -9.50 6.90
N ILE A 24 3.77 -8.72 7.97
CA ILE A 24 2.84 -7.61 8.16
C ILE A 24 3.64 -6.33 8.22
N CYS A 25 3.26 -5.39 7.37
CA CYS A 25 3.86 -4.09 7.25
C CYS A 25 2.84 -3.00 7.53
N ASN A 26 3.29 -1.81 7.87
CA ASN A 26 2.41 -0.66 7.99
C ASN A 26 2.90 0.52 7.16
N PHE A 27 1.94 1.27 6.65
CA PHE A 27 2.14 2.61 6.14
C PHE A 27 1.73 3.60 7.21
N VAL A 28 2.54 4.62 7.43
CA VAL A 28 2.26 5.69 8.39
C VAL A 28 2.50 7.04 7.72
N PRO A 29 1.92 8.12 8.25
CA PRO A 29 2.23 9.45 7.76
C PRO A 29 3.73 9.70 7.77
N ARG A 30 4.27 10.16 6.66
CA ARG A 30 5.71 10.40 6.49
C ARG A 30 5.98 11.53 5.51
N LEU A 31 7.13 12.14 5.65
CA LEU A 31 7.65 13.03 4.62
C LEU A 31 8.14 12.21 3.42
N PHE A 32 7.97 12.76 2.24
CA PHE A 32 8.56 12.21 1.03
C PHE A 32 10.05 12.54 0.93
N ASP A 33 10.71 11.93 -0.07
CA ASP A 33 12.08 12.27 -0.41
C ASP A 33 12.21 13.78 -0.64
N TYR A 34 13.30 14.34 -0.16
CA TYR A 34 13.56 15.78 -0.24
C TYR A 34 14.07 16.24 -1.61
N HIS A 35 14.33 15.32 -2.53
CA HIS A 35 14.81 15.67 -3.85
C HIS A 35 13.72 16.41 -4.64
N PRO A 36 14.03 17.53 -5.33
CA PRO A 36 13.03 18.32 -6.06
C PRO A 36 12.31 17.55 -7.17
N LEU A 37 12.94 16.50 -7.70
CA LEU A 37 12.39 15.64 -8.75
C LEU A 37 11.85 14.33 -8.22
N ALA A 38 11.66 14.20 -6.92
CA ALA A 38 11.07 13.00 -6.33
C ALA A 38 9.62 12.81 -6.80
N VAL A 39 9.26 11.57 -7.09
CA VAL A 39 7.91 11.17 -7.44
C VAL A 39 7.28 10.47 -6.22
N PRO A 40 6.33 11.10 -5.53
CA PRO A 40 5.80 10.58 -4.28
C PRO A 40 5.02 9.27 -4.41
N ALA A 41 4.25 9.09 -5.48
CA ALA A 41 3.52 7.86 -5.71
C ALA A 41 4.43 6.78 -6.30
N PRO A 42 4.30 5.53 -5.86
CA PRO A 42 5.13 4.44 -6.36
C PRO A 42 4.80 4.13 -7.83
N TYR A 43 5.72 3.50 -8.50
CA TYR A 43 5.51 2.97 -9.86
C TYR A 43 4.73 1.65 -9.84
N ALA A 44 4.18 1.27 -10.99
CA ALA A 44 3.58 -0.05 -11.16
C ALA A 44 4.66 -1.15 -11.04
N HIS A 45 4.36 -2.19 -10.31
CA HIS A 45 5.23 -3.34 -10.09
C HIS A 45 4.40 -4.62 -9.95
N SER A 46 5.05 -5.75 -9.91
CA SER A 46 4.40 -7.02 -9.63
C SER A 46 5.17 -7.79 -8.56
N ASN A 47 4.44 -8.51 -7.72
CA ASN A 47 5.00 -9.49 -6.82
C ASN A 47 4.90 -10.88 -7.48
N VAL A 48 6.02 -11.59 -7.53
CA VAL A 48 6.06 -12.93 -8.14
C VAL A 48 5.72 -14.01 -7.12
N ASP A 49 6.17 -13.81 -5.89
CA ASP A 49 6.15 -14.85 -4.84
C ASP A 49 5.16 -14.57 -3.70
N SER A 50 4.41 -13.49 -3.75
CA SER A 50 3.47 -13.14 -2.69
C SER A 50 2.17 -12.55 -3.21
N ASP A 51 1.08 -12.90 -2.53
CA ASP A 51 -0.17 -12.15 -2.60
C ASP A 51 -0.11 -11.02 -1.56
N GLU A 52 -0.70 -9.88 -1.91
CA GLU A 52 -0.69 -8.69 -1.07
C GLU A 52 -2.11 -8.27 -0.73
N ILE A 53 -2.37 -8.05 0.55
CA ILE A 53 -3.62 -7.47 1.04
C ILE A 53 -3.30 -6.14 1.70
N LEU A 54 -4.05 -5.09 1.35
CA LEU A 54 -4.00 -3.82 2.06
C LEU A 54 -5.33 -3.52 2.73
N TYR A 55 -5.26 -3.20 4.01
CA TYR A 55 -6.35 -2.63 4.78
C TYR A 55 -6.09 -1.14 4.99
N TYR A 56 -7.03 -0.31 4.57
CA TYR A 56 -6.94 1.14 4.64
C TYR A 56 -7.61 1.65 5.91
N ALA A 57 -6.79 2.04 6.88
CA ALA A 57 -7.28 2.39 8.21
C ALA A 57 -7.70 3.84 8.34
N GLU A 58 -6.89 4.79 7.85
CA GLU A 58 -7.14 6.22 8.03
C GLU A 58 -6.35 7.05 7.03
N GLY A 59 -6.86 8.23 6.70
CA GLY A 59 -6.16 9.26 5.95
C GLY A 59 -6.50 9.35 4.48
N ASN A 60 -5.64 10.00 3.71
CA ASN A 60 -5.81 10.23 2.28
C ASN A 60 -4.99 9.22 1.47
N PHE A 61 -5.67 8.29 0.84
CA PHE A 61 -5.05 7.21 0.07
C PHE A 61 -4.72 7.65 -1.35
N MET A 62 -3.52 8.19 -1.51
CA MET A 62 -3.07 8.89 -2.74
C MET A 62 -3.00 8.01 -3.98
N SER A 63 -2.72 6.73 -3.83
CA SER A 63 -2.45 5.83 -4.97
C SER A 63 -3.70 5.32 -5.69
N ARG A 64 -4.90 5.48 -5.09
CA ARG A 64 -6.13 4.87 -5.61
C ARG A 64 -7.32 5.81 -5.54
N LYS A 65 -8.29 5.54 -6.43
CA LYS A 65 -9.62 6.19 -6.41
C LYS A 65 -10.62 5.22 -5.80
N GLY A 66 -11.64 5.76 -5.11
CA GLY A 66 -12.72 4.94 -4.55
C GLY A 66 -12.33 4.09 -3.34
N ILE A 67 -11.19 4.35 -2.74
CA ILE A 67 -10.76 3.73 -1.48
C ILE A 67 -11.19 4.63 -0.33
N GLU A 68 -11.87 4.02 0.62
CA GLU A 68 -12.33 4.67 1.84
C GLU A 68 -11.74 3.96 3.05
N THR A 69 -11.83 4.61 4.20
CA THR A 69 -11.49 3.99 5.49
C THR A 69 -12.27 2.68 5.65
N GLY A 70 -11.57 1.63 6.00
CA GLY A 70 -12.13 0.28 6.13
C GLY A 70 -12.12 -0.54 4.84
N SER A 71 -11.73 0.03 3.71
CA SER A 71 -11.55 -0.72 2.47
C SER A 71 -10.42 -1.75 2.59
N ILE A 72 -10.56 -2.83 1.83
CA ILE A 72 -9.53 -3.85 1.68
C ILE A 72 -9.29 -4.05 0.18
N THR A 73 -8.04 -4.03 -0.24
CA THR A 73 -7.66 -4.42 -1.60
C THR A 73 -6.84 -5.69 -1.58
N PHE A 74 -6.98 -6.47 -2.65
CA PHE A 74 -6.23 -7.69 -2.87
C PHE A 74 -5.47 -7.58 -4.19
N HIS A 75 -4.17 -7.76 -4.12
CA HIS A 75 -3.26 -7.79 -5.27
C HIS A 75 -2.65 -9.17 -5.37
N PRO A 76 -3.16 -10.02 -6.29
CA PRO A 76 -2.62 -11.36 -6.45
C PRO A 76 -1.20 -11.32 -7.03
N SER A 77 -0.42 -12.34 -6.71
CA SER A 77 0.90 -12.54 -7.32
C SER A 77 0.80 -12.65 -8.85
N GLY A 78 1.78 -12.10 -9.53
CA GLY A 78 1.90 -12.13 -10.98
C GLY A 78 1.44 -10.83 -11.66
N PRO A 79 0.16 -10.46 -11.67
CA PRO A 79 -0.29 -9.26 -12.34
C PRO A 79 0.36 -7.98 -11.80
N PRO A 80 0.77 -7.06 -12.68
CA PRO A 80 1.24 -5.75 -12.24
C PRO A 80 0.14 -4.97 -11.51
N HIS A 81 0.53 -4.27 -10.46
CA HIS A 81 -0.33 -3.33 -9.75
C HIS A 81 0.46 -2.07 -9.36
N GLY A 82 -0.24 -1.01 -9.02
CA GLY A 82 0.38 0.26 -8.68
C GLY A 82 -0.64 1.39 -8.62
N PRO A 83 -0.17 2.63 -8.66
CA PRO A 83 -1.05 3.79 -8.67
C PRO A 83 -1.99 3.76 -9.87
N GLN A 84 -3.24 4.11 -9.64
CA GLN A 84 -4.20 4.25 -10.74
C GLN A 84 -3.82 5.43 -11.66
N PRO A 85 -4.26 5.40 -12.93
CA PRO A 85 -3.96 6.47 -13.88
C PRO A 85 -4.27 7.86 -13.33
N GLY A 86 -3.33 8.80 -13.51
CA GLY A 86 -3.43 10.17 -13.02
C GLY A 86 -3.04 10.37 -11.55
N LYS A 87 -2.80 9.30 -10.79
CA LYS A 87 -2.41 9.42 -9.38
C LYS A 87 -0.94 9.79 -9.19
N ILE A 88 -0.08 9.38 -10.09
CA ILE A 88 1.34 9.77 -10.08
C ILE A 88 1.42 11.28 -10.29
N GLU A 89 0.77 11.80 -11.32
CA GLU A 89 0.76 13.23 -11.65
C GLU A 89 0.15 14.07 -10.52
N GLN A 90 -0.92 13.59 -9.90
CA GLN A 90 -1.55 14.26 -8.75
C GLN A 90 -0.67 14.27 -7.50
N SER A 91 0.27 13.35 -7.38
CA SER A 91 1.18 13.28 -6.25
C SER A 91 2.36 14.23 -6.36
N LEU A 92 2.65 14.75 -7.56
CA LEU A 92 3.78 15.66 -7.78
C LEU A 92 3.63 16.92 -6.93
N GLY A 93 4.70 17.29 -6.25
CA GLY A 93 4.71 18.41 -5.32
C GLY A 93 4.19 18.12 -3.91
N ALA A 94 3.63 16.95 -3.66
CA ALA A 94 3.26 16.54 -2.31
C ALA A 94 4.52 16.38 -1.43
N LYS A 95 4.45 16.88 -0.19
CA LYS A 95 5.60 16.87 0.75
C LYS A 95 5.53 15.75 1.77
N LYS A 96 4.34 15.22 2.00
CA LYS A 96 4.08 14.16 2.99
C LYS A 96 2.91 13.30 2.57
N THR A 97 2.86 12.10 3.11
CA THR A 97 1.64 11.28 3.12
C THR A 97 0.85 11.55 4.39
N ASP A 98 -0.46 11.28 4.32
CA ASP A 98 -1.36 11.35 5.45
C ASP A 98 -2.25 10.10 5.46
N GLU A 99 -1.60 8.95 5.41
CA GLU A 99 -2.28 7.66 5.31
C GLU A 99 -1.77 6.68 6.36
N ILE A 100 -2.70 5.90 6.89
CA ILE A 100 -2.41 4.74 7.73
C ILE A 100 -3.05 3.53 7.08
N ALA A 101 -2.22 2.57 6.72
CA ALA A 101 -2.65 1.32 6.14
C ALA A 101 -1.82 0.15 6.66
N VAL A 102 -2.40 -1.03 6.64
CA VAL A 102 -1.73 -2.28 7.00
C VAL A 102 -1.64 -3.14 5.74
N MET A 103 -0.44 -3.59 5.44
CA MET A 103 -0.16 -4.48 4.32
C MET A 103 0.24 -5.85 4.84
N ILE A 104 -0.32 -6.88 4.26
CA ILE A 104 0.00 -8.27 4.56
C ILE A 104 0.47 -8.92 3.27
N ASP A 105 1.72 -9.33 3.23
CA ASP A 105 2.28 -10.13 2.14
C ASP A 105 2.31 -11.59 2.57
N THR A 106 1.70 -12.45 1.76
CA THR A 106 1.64 -13.89 2.02
C THR A 106 2.44 -14.65 0.98
N PHE A 107 3.31 -15.55 1.42
CA PHE A 107 4.15 -16.37 0.54
C PHE A 107 3.48 -17.69 0.14
N LYS A 108 2.21 -17.84 0.45
CA LYS A 108 1.34 -18.90 -0.03
C LYS A 108 0.11 -18.28 -0.65
N PRO A 109 -0.39 -18.83 -1.79
CA PRO A 109 -1.55 -18.28 -2.46
C PRO A 109 -2.77 -18.20 -1.54
N LEU A 110 -3.42 -17.03 -1.56
CA LEU A 110 -4.68 -16.82 -0.88
C LEU A 110 -5.85 -17.35 -1.71
N LYS A 111 -6.84 -17.86 -1.04
CA LYS A 111 -8.10 -18.29 -1.66
C LYS A 111 -9.22 -17.40 -1.17
N PRO A 112 -9.74 -16.49 -2.02
CA PRO A 112 -10.90 -15.69 -1.68
C PRO A 112 -12.09 -16.58 -1.32
N THR A 113 -12.83 -16.19 -0.29
CA THR A 113 -14.08 -16.86 0.06
C THR A 113 -15.19 -16.49 -0.94
N GLN A 114 -16.26 -17.27 -1.00
CA GLN A 114 -17.40 -17.01 -1.89
C GLN A 114 -18.10 -15.67 -1.62
N ASN A 115 -17.89 -15.09 -0.44
CA ASN A 115 -18.51 -13.84 -0.04
C ASN A 115 -17.75 -12.59 -0.53
N ILE A 116 -16.55 -12.77 -1.07
CA ILE A 116 -15.79 -11.67 -1.65
C ILE A 116 -16.31 -11.42 -3.06
N LYS A 117 -16.97 -10.28 -3.26
CA LYS A 117 -17.31 -9.80 -4.60
C LYS A 117 -16.06 -9.11 -5.16
N PRO A 118 -15.45 -9.64 -6.23
CA PRO A 118 -14.31 -8.96 -6.83
C PRO A 118 -14.76 -7.62 -7.39
N CYS A 119 -14.16 -6.57 -6.92
CA CYS A 119 -14.21 -5.25 -7.53
C CYS A 119 -12.85 -5.00 -8.18
N LEU A 120 -12.80 -5.03 -9.50
CA LEU A 120 -11.57 -4.71 -10.22
C LEU A 120 -11.42 -3.20 -10.29
N LEU A 121 -10.53 -2.67 -9.48
CA LEU A 121 -10.16 -1.25 -9.48
C LEU A 121 -8.90 -1.07 -10.35
N TYR A 122 -9.07 -1.23 -11.62
CA TYR A 122 -8.03 -0.89 -12.59
C TYR A 122 -8.22 0.51 -13.15
#